data_086d5c458ab8e842a27d172ee1401098
#
_entry.id   086d5c458ab8e842a27d172ee1401098
#
_cell.length_a   1.000
_cell.length_b   1.000
_cell.length_c   1.000
_cell.angle_alpha   90.00
_cell.angle_beta   90.00
_cell.angle_gamma   90.00
#
_symmetry.space_group_name_H-M   'P 1'
#
loop_
_entity.id
_entity.type
_entity.pdbx_description
1 polymer ?
#
loop_
_entity_poly.entity_id
_entity_poly.type
_entity_poly.pdbx_seq_one_letter_code
_entity_poly.pdbx_strand_id
1 'polypeptide(L)'
;QPKPARRTYIPKKNGKMRPLGIPSFEDKLLQEVIRMILEAIYEGHFENTSHGFRPNRSCHTALNEIQKTFTGVKWFIEGDIKGFFDNINHATLIGILRERINDERFLRLVRKFLNAGYIENWTFHNTYSGTPQGGIISPILANIYLDKFDKYVNEYVRKFKKGKKRMRTKEYRRNEVELSKARIALKNANDDCERENAIARIRQLEKERVNIPPSDPMDNNYARLVYVRYADDWLCGVIGSKEDCKKIKEDFKNFLKEQLQLELSEEKTLI
;
A
#
# COMPACT_ATOMS: atom_id res chain seq x y z
N GLN A 1 21.94 -16.76 24.94
CA GLN A 1 21.21 -15.49 25.05
C GLN A 1 21.71 -14.55 23.97
N PRO A 2 20.83 -13.87 23.19
CA PRO A 2 21.25 -12.91 22.17
C PRO A 2 22.14 -11.81 22.77
N LYS A 3 23.16 -11.41 22.02
CA LYS A 3 24.07 -10.32 22.40
C LYS A 3 23.47 -8.96 21.98
N PRO A 4 23.75 -7.87 22.72
CA PRO A 4 23.33 -6.53 22.31
C PRO A 4 23.90 -6.16 20.94
N ALA A 5 23.09 -5.54 20.10
CA ALA A 5 23.56 -5.07 18.78
C ALA A 5 24.50 -3.86 18.93
N ARG A 6 25.56 -3.78 18.12
CA ARG A 6 26.40 -2.59 18.06
C ARG A 6 25.72 -1.51 17.28
N ARG A 7 25.46 -0.34 17.88
CA ARG A 7 24.85 0.80 17.20
C ARG A 7 25.87 1.52 16.33
N THR A 8 25.46 1.86 15.12
CA THR A 8 26.18 2.73 14.19
C THR A 8 25.18 3.67 13.50
N TYR A 9 25.68 4.69 12.82
CA TYR A 9 24.83 5.71 12.20
C TYR A 9 25.16 5.86 10.72
N ILE A 10 24.12 5.98 9.89
CA ILE A 10 24.23 6.28 8.46
C ILE A 10 23.54 7.61 8.18
N PRO A 11 24.19 8.55 7.45
CA PRO A 11 23.56 9.83 7.12
C PRO A 11 22.41 9.65 6.15
N LYS A 12 21.31 10.35 6.41
CA LYS A 12 20.15 10.48 5.49
C LYS A 12 20.37 11.69 4.59
N LYS A 13 19.67 11.74 3.43
CA LYS A 13 19.71 12.86 2.48
C LYS A 13 19.33 14.22 3.12
N ASN A 14 18.52 14.22 4.17
CA ASN A 14 18.10 15.41 4.91
C ASN A 14 19.03 15.82 6.06
N GLY A 15 20.24 15.29 6.12
CA GLY A 15 21.23 15.57 7.17
C GLY A 15 21.00 14.87 8.51
N LYS A 16 19.85 14.22 8.72
CA LYS A 16 19.61 13.42 9.93
C LYS A 16 20.34 12.08 9.85
N MET A 17 20.69 11.52 10.99
CA MET A 17 21.34 10.23 11.08
C MET A 17 20.32 9.11 11.25
N ARG A 18 20.53 7.97 10.56
CA ARG A 18 19.75 6.74 10.75
C ARG A 18 20.52 5.80 11.66
N PRO A 19 20.00 5.45 12.84
CA PRO A 19 20.63 4.46 13.69
C PRO A 19 20.48 3.06 13.08
N LEU A 20 21.56 2.28 13.06
CA LEU A 20 21.56 0.87 12.69
C LEU A 20 22.12 0.04 13.82
N GLY A 21 21.49 -1.11 14.07
CA GLY A 21 22.00 -2.11 15.00
C GLY A 21 22.66 -3.26 14.25
N ILE A 22 23.93 -3.50 14.49
CA ILE A 22 24.70 -4.59 13.88
C ILE A 22 24.76 -5.73 14.89
N PRO A 23 24.02 -6.86 14.68
CA PRO A 23 24.10 -8.03 15.54
C PRO A 23 25.44 -8.73 15.43
N SER A 24 25.80 -9.55 16.44
CA SER A 24 26.96 -10.46 16.35
C SER A 24 26.80 -11.45 15.20
N PHE A 25 27.92 -12.06 14.75
CA PHE A 25 27.87 -13.04 13.68
C PHE A 25 26.98 -14.25 14.02
N GLU A 26 27.11 -14.78 15.22
CA GLU A 26 26.31 -15.90 15.73
C GLU A 26 24.80 -15.54 15.76
N ASP A 27 24.48 -14.34 16.23
CA ASP A 27 23.10 -13.85 16.26
C ASP A 27 22.52 -13.64 14.86
N LYS A 28 23.35 -13.22 13.88
CA LYS A 28 22.92 -13.12 12.49
C LYS A 28 22.52 -14.48 11.91
N LEU A 29 23.30 -15.53 12.17
CA LEU A 29 22.98 -16.88 11.72
C LEU A 29 21.67 -17.37 12.34
N LEU A 30 21.49 -17.17 13.65
CA LEU A 30 20.27 -17.60 14.32
C LEU A 30 19.06 -16.76 13.86
N GLN A 31 19.21 -15.47 13.67
CA GLN A 31 18.18 -14.61 13.10
C GLN A 31 17.77 -15.05 11.69
N GLU A 32 18.73 -15.50 10.87
CA GLU A 32 18.43 -16.01 9.52
C GLU A 32 17.58 -17.29 9.58
N VAL A 33 17.89 -18.21 10.48
CA VAL A 33 17.07 -19.42 10.70
C VAL A 33 15.64 -19.03 11.12
N ILE A 34 15.51 -18.11 12.08
CA ILE A 34 14.19 -17.60 12.51
C ILE A 34 13.44 -16.95 11.33
N ARG A 35 14.14 -16.13 10.52
CA ARG A 35 13.56 -15.49 9.33
C ARG A 35 13.00 -16.54 8.36
N MET A 36 13.78 -17.59 8.06
CA MET A 36 13.34 -18.67 7.16
C MET A 36 12.09 -19.37 7.68
N ILE A 37 12.00 -19.65 8.98
CA ILE A 37 10.83 -20.28 9.61
C ILE A 37 9.62 -19.34 9.50
N LEU A 38 9.77 -18.07 9.88
CA LEU A 38 8.70 -17.08 9.82
C LEU A 38 8.22 -16.86 8.37
N GLU A 39 9.14 -16.80 7.41
CA GLU A 39 8.81 -16.66 6.00
C GLU A 39 7.97 -17.85 5.50
N ALA A 40 8.38 -19.09 5.83
CA ALA A 40 7.62 -20.28 5.47
C ALA A 40 6.19 -20.29 6.03
N ILE A 41 6.00 -19.73 7.26
CA ILE A 41 4.69 -19.66 7.90
C ILE A 41 3.82 -18.54 7.34
N TYR A 42 4.40 -17.36 7.06
CA TYR A 42 3.63 -16.13 6.83
C TYR A 42 3.54 -15.70 5.35
N GLU A 43 4.53 -16.05 4.49
CA GLU A 43 4.58 -15.53 3.11
C GLU A 43 3.30 -15.84 2.30
N GLY A 44 2.76 -17.05 2.45
CA GLY A 44 1.52 -17.45 1.79
C GLY A 44 0.25 -16.76 2.30
N HIS A 45 0.36 -15.96 3.37
CA HIS A 45 -0.77 -15.31 4.03
C HIS A 45 -0.76 -13.80 3.93
N PHE A 46 0.35 -13.22 3.46
CA PHE A 46 0.45 -11.79 3.23
C PHE A 46 -0.42 -11.35 2.06
N GLU A 47 -1.03 -10.20 2.19
CA GLU A 47 -1.83 -9.60 1.13
C GLU A 47 -0.98 -9.28 -0.11
N ASN A 48 -1.61 -9.37 -1.28
CA ASN A 48 -0.92 -9.10 -2.55
C ASN A 48 -0.51 -7.64 -2.71
N THR A 49 -1.12 -6.75 -1.98
CA THR A 49 -0.85 -5.31 -1.97
C THR A 49 0.42 -4.94 -1.20
N SER A 50 1.05 -5.89 -0.50
CA SER A 50 2.32 -5.70 0.24
C SER A 50 3.52 -6.16 -0.58
N HIS A 51 4.51 -5.31 -0.79
CA HIS A 51 5.66 -5.56 -1.68
C HIS A 51 7.03 -5.49 -1.02
N GLY A 52 7.21 -4.74 0.07
CA GLY A 52 8.53 -4.56 0.70
C GLY A 52 9.02 -5.79 1.43
N PHE A 53 10.31 -6.10 1.31
CA PHE A 53 11.00 -7.17 2.05
C PHE A 53 10.40 -8.57 1.89
N ARG A 54 9.81 -8.88 0.74
CA ARG A 54 9.20 -10.18 0.43
C ARG A 54 9.94 -10.87 -0.73
N PRO A 55 10.00 -12.22 -0.74
CA PRO A 55 10.55 -12.96 -1.87
C PRO A 55 9.83 -12.63 -3.17
N ASN A 56 10.57 -12.52 -4.26
CA ASN A 56 10.05 -12.23 -5.61
C ASN A 56 9.27 -10.90 -5.74
N ARG A 57 9.36 -10.02 -4.75
CA ARG A 57 8.76 -8.68 -4.76
C ARG A 57 9.82 -7.61 -4.60
N SER A 58 9.58 -6.45 -5.20
CA SER A 58 10.53 -5.34 -5.22
C SER A 58 9.78 -4.01 -5.33
N CYS A 59 10.51 -2.91 -5.29
CA CYS A 59 9.97 -1.58 -5.61
C CYS A 59 9.32 -1.57 -7.01
N HIS A 60 9.92 -2.26 -8.00
CA HIS A 60 9.36 -2.35 -9.35
C HIS A 60 8.02 -3.10 -9.39
N THR A 61 7.83 -4.14 -8.58
CA THR A 61 6.54 -4.83 -8.51
C THR A 61 5.45 -3.94 -7.90
N ALA A 62 5.78 -3.11 -6.90
CA ALA A 62 4.87 -2.13 -6.34
C ALA A 62 4.50 -1.04 -7.36
N LEU A 63 5.48 -0.49 -8.08
CA LEU A 63 5.24 0.51 -9.13
C LEU A 63 4.39 -0.05 -10.28
N ASN A 64 4.63 -1.30 -10.69
CA ASN A 64 3.83 -1.97 -11.70
C ASN A 64 2.37 -2.20 -11.24
N GLU A 65 2.17 -2.53 -9.96
CA GLU A 65 0.83 -2.64 -9.38
C GLU A 65 0.12 -1.28 -9.39
N ILE A 66 0.80 -0.20 -8.99
CA ILE A 66 0.26 1.17 -9.05
C ILE A 66 -0.13 1.51 -10.50
N GLN A 67 0.76 1.29 -11.47
CA GLN A 67 0.48 1.58 -12.88
C GLN A 67 -0.77 0.86 -13.40
N LYS A 68 -0.98 -0.39 -12.98
CA LYS A 68 -2.11 -1.21 -13.43
C LYS A 68 -3.42 -0.88 -12.72
N THR A 69 -3.37 -0.61 -11.42
CA THR A 69 -4.58 -0.55 -10.58
C THR A 69 -5.06 0.86 -10.26
N PHE A 70 -4.18 1.88 -10.31
CA PHE A 70 -4.52 3.27 -9.98
C PHE A 70 -5.11 4.05 -11.17
N THR A 71 -5.63 3.35 -12.17
CA THR A 71 -6.24 3.98 -13.36
C THR A 71 -7.50 4.75 -12.99
N GLY A 72 -7.53 6.04 -13.36
CA GLY A 72 -8.67 6.92 -13.12
C GLY A 72 -8.87 7.34 -11.66
N VAL A 73 -7.86 7.15 -10.83
CA VAL A 73 -7.77 7.71 -9.48
C VAL A 73 -7.78 9.23 -9.55
N LYS A 74 -8.48 9.86 -8.61
CA LYS A 74 -8.59 11.31 -8.51
C LYS A 74 -7.77 11.90 -7.38
N TRP A 75 -7.69 11.18 -6.27
CA TRP A 75 -6.98 11.59 -5.07
C TRP A 75 -5.99 10.52 -4.67
N PHE A 76 -4.85 10.95 -4.16
CA PHE A 76 -3.88 10.07 -3.53
C PHE A 76 -3.82 10.37 -2.04
N ILE A 77 -3.72 9.31 -1.22
CA ILE A 77 -3.38 9.44 0.20
C ILE A 77 -2.04 8.74 0.35
N GLU A 78 -1.01 9.52 0.55
CA GLU A 78 0.33 9.02 0.88
C GLU A 78 0.46 8.94 2.41
N GLY A 79 0.93 7.81 2.93
CA GLY A 79 1.05 7.61 4.36
C GLY A 79 2.40 7.05 4.76
N ASP A 80 2.95 7.60 5.84
CA ASP A 80 4.20 7.20 6.48
C ASP A 80 3.93 6.99 7.98
N ILE A 81 4.46 5.90 8.53
CA ILE A 81 4.32 5.57 9.94
C ILE A 81 5.51 6.15 10.69
N LYS A 82 5.23 6.99 11.71
CA LYS A 82 6.24 7.69 12.49
C LYS A 82 7.15 6.71 13.23
N GLY A 83 8.43 6.67 12.82
CA GLY A 83 9.44 5.85 13.49
C GLY A 83 9.06 4.38 13.60
N PHE A 84 8.48 3.81 12.56
CA PHE A 84 7.85 2.49 12.58
C PHE A 84 8.69 1.41 13.27
N PHE A 85 9.95 1.20 12.81
CA PHE A 85 10.81 0.17 13.37
C PHE A 85 11.16 0.39 14.86
N ASP A 86 11.14 1.62 15.32
CA ASP A 86 11.46 1.97 16.71
C ASP A 86 10.23 1.87 17.63
N ASN A 87 9.02 1.90 17.04
CA ASN A 87 7.75 1.95 17.78
C ASN A 87 6.93 0.65 17.75
N ILE A 88 7.44 -0.43 17.12
CA ILE A 88 6.77 -1.73 17.16
C ILE A 88 6.62 -2.19 18.61
N ASN A 89 5.38 -2.38 19.08
CA ASN A 89 5.12 -2.88 20.41
C ASN A 89 5.42 -4.39 20.50
N HIS A 90 6.34 -4.78 21.38
CA HIS A 90 6.77 -6.18 21.52
C HIS A 90 5.64 -7.11 21.96
N ALA A 91 4.77 -6.65 22.87
CA ALA A 91 3.66 -7.48 23.37
C ALA A 91 2.64 -7.73 22.26
N THR A 92 2.28 -6.70 21.49
CA THR A 92 1.39 -6.80 20.33
C THR A 92 1.99 -7.69 19.25
N LEU A 93 3.27 -7.55 18.93
CA LEU A 93 3.96 -8.40 17.95
C LEU A 93 3.95 -9.87 18.35
N ILE A 94 4.30 -10.18 19.60
CA ILE A 94 4.26 -11.56 20.12
C ILE A 94 2.82 -12.09 20.14
N GLY A 95 1.83 -11.26 20.44
CA GLY A 95 0.40 -11.61 20.32
C GLY A 95 0.02 -12.02 18.90
N ILE A 96 0.43 -11.24 17.89
CA ILE A 96 0.20 -11.54 16.47
C ILE A 96 0.89 -12.86 16.07
N LEU A 97 2.14 -13.07 16.51
CA LEU A 97 2.87 -14.32 16.23
C LEU A 97 2.17 -15.52 16.85
N ARG A 98 1.64 -15.39 18.08
CA ARG A 98 0.92 -16.46 18.82
C ARG A 98 -0.36 -16.91 18.10
N GLU A 99 -0.97 -16.09 17.26
CA GLU A 99 -2.14 -16.51 16.48
C GLU A 99 -1.87 -17.70 15.55
N ARG A 100 -0.60 -17.92 15.16
CA ARG A 100 -0.20 -18.98 14.24
C ARG A 100 0.88 -19.91 14.78
N ILE A 101 1.59 -19.50 15.81
CA ILE A 101 2.72 -20.24 16.37
C ILE A 101 2.40 -20.57 17.82
N ASN A 102 2.13 -21.86 18.09
CA ASN A 102 1.83 -22.35 19.44
C ASN A 102 3.09 -22.68 20.27
N ASP A 103 4.29 -22.65 19.65
CA ASP A 103 5.53 -22.94 20.36
C ASP A 103 6.00 -21.75 21.19
N GLU A 104 5.71 -21.78 22.48
CA GLU A 104 6.15 -20.76 23.43
C GLU A 104 7.68 -20.68 23.60
N ARG A 105 8.44 -21.73 23.25
CA ARG A 105 9.90 -21.67 23.27
C ARG A 105 10.41 -20.80 22.14
N PHE A 106 9.81 -20.96 20.96
CA PHE A 106 10.12 -20.15 19.79
C PHE A 106 9.73 -18.68 20.02
N LEU A 107 8.51 -18.41 20.53
CA LEU A 107 8.07 -17.05 20.85
C LEU A 107 8.97 -16.37 21.90
N ARG A 108 9.41 -17.11 22.91
CA ARG A 108 10.40 -16.61 23.90
C ARG A 108 11.74 -16.29 23.26
N LEU A 109 12.18 -17.10 22.30
CA LEU A 109 13.42 -16.82 21.57
C LEU A 109 13.32 -15.52 20.77
N VAL A 110 12.22 -15.31 20.01
CA VAL A 110 11.98 -14.05 19.30
C VAL A 110 11.97 -12.88 20.28
N ARG A 111 11.25 -12.99 21.41
CA ARG A 111 11.21 -11.94 22.44
C ARG A 111 12.60 -11.61 23.01
N LYS A 112 13.48 -12.62 23.18
CA LYS A 112 14.87 -12.39 23.61
C LYS A 112 15.65 -11.55 22.61
N PHE A 113 15.44 -11.75 21.29
CA PHE A 113 16.06 -10.91 20.26
C PHE A 113 15.51 -9.48 20.28
N LEU A 114 14.21 -9.29 20.47
CA LEU A 114 13.60 -7.97 20.58
C LEU A 114 14.15 -7.19 21.79
N ASN A 115 14.39 -7.88 22.91
CA ASN A 115 14.86 -7.30 24.17
C ASN A 115 16.40 -7.33 24.31
N ALA A 116 17.16 -7.72 23.28
CA ALA A 116 18.62 -7.87 23.38
C ALA A 116 19.36 -6.56 23.67
N GLY A 117 18.73 -5.42 23.41
CA GLY A 117 19.32 -4.11 23.60
C GLY A 117 20.37 -3.77 22.52
N TYR A 118 21.07 -2.67 22.76
CA TYR A 118 22.19 -2.26 21.90
C TYR A 118 23.29 -1.59 22.74
N ILE A 119 24.50 -1.58 22.16
CA ILE A 119 25.65 -0.90 22.73
C ILE A 119 25.95 0.31 21.85
N GLU A 120 26.01 1.48 22.48
CA GLU A 120 26.38 2.76 21.88
C GLU A 120 27.43 3.45 22.77
N ASN A 121 28.53 3.86 22.20
CA ASN A 121 29.63 4.49 22.93
C ASN A 121 30.05 3.69 24.19
N TRP A 122 30.15 2.36 24.04
CA TRP A 122 30.49 1.41 25.12
C TRP A 122 29.46 1.34 26.25
N THR A 123 28.30 1.99 26.09
CA THR A 123 27.21 1.95 27.07
C THR A 123 26.08 1.04 26.55
N PHE A 124 25.58 0.17 27.44
CA PHE A 124 24.44 -0.70 27.13
C PHE A 124 23.11 0.07 27.30
N HIS A 125 22.22 -0.12 26.33
CA HIS A 125 20.87 0.43 26.33
C HIS A 125 19.85 -0.70 26.17
N ASN A 126 18.82 -0.70 26.99
CA ASN A 126 17.70 -1.61 26.88
C ASN A 126 16.80 -1.23 25.68
N THR A 127 16.16 -2.23 25.06
CA THR A 127 15.14 -2.04 24.03
C THR A 127 13.79 -2.46 24.61
N TYR A 128 12.88 -1.51 24.78
CA TYR A 128 11.53 -1.75 25.30
C TYR A 128 10.47 -1.80 24.20
N SER A 129 10.77 -1.24 23.04
CA SER A 129 9.95 -1.26 21.83
C SER A 129 10.84 -1.32 20.61
N GLY A 130 10.23 -1.63 19.48
CA GLY A 130 10.92 -1.62 18.18
C GLY A 130 11.70 -2.89 17.87
N THR A 131 12.13 -2.95 16.63
CA THR A 131 13.06 -3.97 16.13
C THR A 131 14.34 -3.26 15.71
N PRO A 132 15.55 -3.81 16.01
CA PRO A 132 16.78 -3.14 15.63
C PRO A 132 16.83 -2.93 14.12
N GLN A 133 16.92 -1.67 13.68
CA GLN A 133 17.16 -1.39 12.26
C GLN A 133 18.52 -1.99 11.86
N GLY A 134 18.52 -2.96 10.93
CA GLY A 134 19.71 -3.74 10.55
C GLY A 134 19.73 -5.17 11.10
N GLY A 135 18.77 -5.57 11.92
CA GLY A 135 18.54 -6.98 12.27
C GLY A 135 17.95 -7.76 11.09
N ILE A 136 18.39 -9.01 10.91
CA ILE A 136 17.95 -9.86 9.78
C ILE A 136 16.46 -10.23 9.90
N ILE A 137 15.95 -10.42 11.11
CA ILE A 137 14.53 -10.72 11.35
C ILE A 137 13.62 -9.49 11.29
N SER A 138 14.16 -8.27 11.40
CA SER A 138 13.35 -7.06 11.51
C SER A 138 12.40 -6.83 10.33
N PRO A 139 12.81 -7.05 9.06
CA PRO A 139 11.92 -6.89 7.92
C PRO A 139 10.72 -7.84 7.91
N ILE A 140 10.91 -9.12 8.24
CA ILE A 140 9.81 -10.09 8.26
C ILE A 140 8.86 -9.81 9.44
N LEU A 141 9.38 -9.44 10.61
CA LEU A 141 8.57 -9.05 11.76
C LEU A 141 7.74 -7.78 11.47
N ALA A 142 8.34 -6.81 10.75
CA ALA A 142 7.66 -5.62 10.27
C ALA A 142 6.47 -5.97 9.36
N ASN A 143 6.67 -6.87 8.41
CA ASN A 143 5.60 -7.32 7.52
C ASN A 143 4.51 -8.08 8.25
N ILE A 144 4.85 -8.96 9.21
CA ILE A 144 3.88 -9.67 10.05
C ILE A 144 3.04 -8.69 10.88
N TYR A 145 3.67 -7.64 11.41
CA TYR A 145 2.98 -6.62 12.19
C TYR A 145 2.00 -5.82 11.33
N LEU A 146 2.44 -5.37 10.16
CA LEU A 146 1.63 -4.56 9.24
C LEU A 146 0.62 -5.39 8.41
N ASP A 147 0.72 -6.71 8.38
CA ASP A 147 -0.28 -7.58 7.74
C ASP A 147 -1.69 -7.38 8.33
N LYS A 148 -1.77 -7.04 9.63
CA LYS A 148 -3.04 -6.65 10.26
C LYS A 148 -3.64 -5.39 9.63
N PHE A 149 -2.79 -4.41 9.35
CA PHE A 149 -3.20 -3.20 8.66
C PHE A 149 -3.58 -3.47 7.21
N ASP A 150 -2.80 -4.27 6.48
CA ASP A 150 -3.11 -4.65 5.10
C ASP A 150 -4.48 -5.34 4.98
N LYS A 151 -4.79 -6.26 5.89
CA LYS A 151 -6.09 -6.95 5.96
C LYS A 151 -7.24 -6.00 6.27
N TYR A 152 -7.05 -5.10 7.22
CA TYR A 152 -8.03 -4.07 7.53
C TYR A 152 -8.31 -3.17 6.32
N VAL A 153 -7.24 -2.69 5.65
CA VAL A 153 -7.38 -1.84 4.46
C VAL A 153 -8.07 -2.60 3.33
N ASN A 154 -7.74 -3.85 3.07
CA ASN A 154 -8.39 -4.64 2.03
C ASN A 154 -9.88 -4.90 2.32
N GLU A 155 -10.25 -5.08 3.59
CA GLU A 155 -11.66 -5.13 3.97
C GLU A 155 -12.34 -3.77 3.77
N TYR A 156 -11.66 -2.68 4.13
CA TYR A 156 -12.14 -1.32 3.90
C TYR A 156 -12.34 -1.04 2.41
N VAL A 157 -11.41 -1.45 1.54
CA VAL A 157 -11.51 -1.38 0.07
C VAL A 157 -12.80 -2.06 -0.43
N ARG A 158 -13.13 -3.24 0.08
CA ARG A 158 -14.35 -3.97 -0.29
C ARG A 158 -15.62 -3.21 0.12
N LYS A 159 -15.64 -2.65 1.34
CA LYS A 159 -16.77 -1.89 1.88
C LYS A 159 -16.93 -0.53 1.18
N PHE A 160 -15.83 0.13 0.82
CA PHE A 160 -15.84 1.43 0.16
C PHE A 160 -16.33 1.37 -1.29
N LYS A 161 -16.26 0.20 -1.92
CA LYS A 161 -16.64 -0.01 -3.31
C LYS A 161 -18.12 0.29 -3.55
N LYS A 162 -18.42 1.27 -4.45
CA LYS A 162 -19.77 1.68 -4.82
C LYS A 162 -19.95 1.67 -6.33
N GLY A 163 -21.10 1.21 -6.82
CA GLY A 163 -21.47 1.18 -8.24
C GLY A 163 -20.68 0.16 -9.07
N LYS A 164 -21.18 -0.18 -10.25
CA LYS A 164 -20.50 -1.11 -11.19
C LYS A 164 -19.62 -0.37 -12.20
N LYS A 165 -20.14 0.72 -12.78
CA LYS A 165 -19.49 1.55 -13.79
C LYS A 165 -19.78 3.02 -13.49
N ARG A 166 -18.82 3.91 -13.84
CA ARG A 166 -19.06 5.36 -13.83
C ARG A 166 -20.13 5.73 -14.84
N MET A 167 -20.94 6.71 -14.51
CA MET A 167 -21.89 7.30 -15.43
C MET A 167 -21.13 7.98 -16.58
N ARG A 168 -21.62 7.82 -17.79
CA ARG A 168 -21.07 8.53 -18.94
C ARG A 168 -21.45 10.00 -18.87
N THR A 169 -20.56 10.89 -19.30
CA THR A 169 -20.86 12.32 -19.40
C THR A 169 -22.01 12.54 -20.38
N LYS A 170 -22.79 13.62 -20.16
CA LYS A 170 -23.90 13.97 -21.05
C LYS A 170 -23.40 14.21 -22.49
N GLU A 171 -22.24 14.85 -22.62
CA GLU A 171 -21.63 15.14 -23.93
C GLU A 171 -21.19 13.87 -24.66
N TYR A 172 -20.52 12.94 -23.96
CA TYR A 172 -20.12 11.69 -24.54
C TYR A 172 -21.33 10.85 -24.98
N ARG A 173 -22.37 10.80 -24.19
CA ARG A 173 -23.62 10.10 -24.52
C ARG A 173 -24.31 10.72 -25.74
N ARG A 174 -24.31 12.06 -25.86
CA ARG A 174 -24.83 12.76 -27.05
C ARG A 174 -24.02 12.39 -28.28
N ASN A 175 -22.71 12.45 -28.21
CA ASN A 175 -21.84 12.06 -29.32
C ASN A 175 -22.05 10.58 -29.75
N GLU A 176 -22.23 9.64 -28.77
CA GLU A 176 -22.56 8.25 -29.09
C GLU A 176 -23.85 8.10 -29.88
N VAL A 177 -24.89 8.84 -29.49
CA VAL A 177 -26.19 8.82 -30.21
C VAL A 177 -26.03 9.36 -31.61
N GLU A 178 -25.35 10.50 -31.79
CA GLU A 178 -25.12 11.09 -33.11
C GLU A 178 -24.25 10.18 -33.99
N LEU A 179 -23.20 9.56 -33.43
CA LEU A 179 -22.37 8.60 -34.15
C LEU A 179 -23.18 7.37 -34.60
N SER A 180 -24.08 6.88 -33.73
CA SER A 180 -24.99 5.78 -34.09
C SER A 180 -25.93 6.17 -35.23
N LYS A 181 -26.52 7.36 -35.19
CA LYS A 181 -27.36 7.88 -36.28
C LYS A 181 -26.59 8.01 -37.59
N ALA A 182 -25.38 8.55 -37.57
CA ALA A 182 -24.52 8.69 -38.77
C ALA A 182 -24.15 7.31 -39.36
N ARG A 183 -23.91 6.30 -38.53
CA ARG A 183 -23.65 4.93 -38.99
C ARG A 183 -24.88 4.26 -39.60
N ILE A 184 -26.05 4.52 -39.06
CA ILE A 184 -27.31 4.06 -39.64
C ILE A 184 -27.56 4.76 -41.01
N ALA A 185 -27.32 6.06 -41.09
CA ALA A 185 -27.44 6.82 -42.33
C ALA A 185 -26.49 6.25 -43.42
N LEU A 186 -25.24 5.94 -43.05
CA LEU A 186 -24.29 5.30 -43.95
C LEU A 186 -24.78 3.94 -44.47
N LYS A 187 -25.41 3.16 -43.60
CA LYS A 187 -25.94 1.82 -43.98
C LYS A 187 -27.13 1.94 -44.95
N ASN A 188 -27.92 3.02 -44.80
CA ASN A 188 -29.13 3.23 -45.60
C ASN A 188 -28.93 4.18 -46.78
N ALA A 189 -27.69 4.64 -47.05
CA ALA A 189 -27.39 5.55 -48.14
C ALA A 189 -27.62 4.85 -49.50
N ASN A 190 -28.38 5.49 -50.35
CA ASN A 190 -28.77 5.00 -51.68
C ASN A 190 -27.85 5.48 -52.80
N ASP A 191 -27.13 6.58 -52.60
CA ASP A 191 -26.20 7.17 -53.54
C ASP A 191 -24.82 7.47 -52.95
N ASP A 192 -23.84 7.77 -53.81
CA ASP A 192 -22.48 8.03 -53.40
C ASP A 192 -22.35 9.35 -52.61
N CYS A 193 -23.16 10.36 -52.90
CA CYS A 193 -23.17 11.63 -52.19
C CYS A 193 -23.65 11.47 -50.72
N GLU A 194 -24.72 10.74 -50.48
CA GLU A 194 -25.19 10.41 -49.14
C GLU A 194 -24.14 9.61 -48.35
N ARG A 195 -23.47 8.67 -49.03
CA ARG A 195 -22.36 7.88 -48.43
C ARG A 195 -21.19 8.77 -48.00
N GLU A 196 -20.71 9.64 -48.90
CA GLU A 196 -19.60 10.55 -48.59
C GLU A 196 -19.94 11.49 -47.43
N ASN A 197 -21.15 12.04 -47.39
CA ASN A 197 -21.62 12.91 -46.32
C ASN A 197 -21.68 12.15 -44.98
N ALA A 198 -22.20 10.92 -44.98
CA ALA A 198 -22.25 10.10 -43.77
C ALA A 198 -20.85 9.73 -43.24
N ILE A 199 -19.91 9.40 -44.15
CA ILE A 199 -18.53 9.11 -43.76
C ILE A 199 -17.84 10.37 -43.22
N ALA A 200 -18.02 11.53 -43.85
CA ALA A 200 -17.46 12.79 -43.33
C ALA A 200 -17.99 13.10 -41.93
N ARG A 201 -19.30 12.91 -41.68
CA ARG A 201 -19.91 13.12 -40.38
C ARG A 201 -19.38 12.14 -39.32
N ILE A 202 -19.22 10.86 -39.63
CA ILE A 202 -18.63 9.86 -38.75
C ILE A 202 -17.20 10.28 -38.37
N ARG A 203 -16.37 10.63 -39.32
CA ARG A 203 -14.97 11.07 -39.08
C ARG A 203 -14.93 12.29 -38.14
N GLN A 204 -15.80 13.27 -38.39
CA GLN A 204 -15.91 14.44 -37.53
C GLN A 204 -16.26 14.07 -36.08
N LEU A 205 -17.32 13.27 -35.89
CA LEU A 205 -17.78 12.84 -34.55
C LEU A 205 -16.74 11.98 -33.82
N GLU A 206 -16.00 11.12 -34.52
CA GLU A 206 -14.92 10.35 -33.93
C GLU A 206 -13.76 11.26 -33.51
N LYS A 207 -13.42 12.29 -34.29
CA LYS A 207 -12.42 13.30 -33.93
C LYS A 207 -12.84 14.12 -32.70
N GLU A 208 -14.09 14.55 -32.65
CA GLU A 208 -14.66 15.25 -31.48
C GLU A 208 -14.64 14.37 -30.24
N ARG A 209 -14.95 13.07 -30.38
CA ARG A 209 -15.03 12.09 -29.30
C ARG A 209 -13.73 11.93 -28.52
N VAL A 210 -12.59 12.06 -29.16
CA VAL A 210 -11.26 11.95 -28.52
C VAL A 210 -11.09 13.00 -27.41
N ASN A 211 -11.72 14.18 -27.57
CA ASN A 211 -11.59 15.29 -26.62
C ASN A 211 -12.71 15.29 -25.54
N ILE A 212 -13.69 14.38 -25.64
CA ILE A 212 -14.79 14.32 -24.69
C ILE A 212 -14.50 13.27 -23.61
N PRO A 213 -14.47 13.62 -22.32
CA PRO A 213 -14.31 12.64 -21.25
C PRO A 213 -15.42 11.58 -21.29
N PRO A 214 -15.11 10.28 -21.40
CA PRO A 214 -16.11 9.24 -21.57
C PRO A 214 -16.96 9.01 -20.31
N SER A 215 -16.42 9.31 -19.14
CA SER A 215 -17.08 9.07 -17.85
C SER A 215 -17.03 10.31 -16.98
N ASP A 216 -18.07 10.53 -16.20
CA ASP A 216 -18.12 11.62 -15.22
C ASP A 216 -17.09 11.38 -14.11
N PRO A 217 -16.05 12.23 -13.98
CA PRO A 217 -15.09 12.11 -12.91
C PRO A 217 -15.67 12.39 -11.51
N MET A 218 -16.83 13.05 -11.44
CA MET A 218 -17.51 13.44 -10.21
C MET A 218 -18.76 12.59 -9.91
N ASP A 219 -18.88 11.41 -10.52
CA ASP A 219 -20.02 10.53 -10.29
C ASP A 219 -20.08 10.05 -8.84
N ASN A 220 -21.01 10.60 -8.06
CA ASN A 220 -21.23 10.25 -6.64
C ASN A 220 -21.74 8.80 -6.43
N ASN A 221 -22.14 8.12 -7.51
CA ASN A 221 -22.60 6.73 -7.46
C ASN A 221 -21.48 5.72 -7.76
N TYR A 222 -20.26 6.20 -7.96
CA TYR A 222 -19.10 5.36 -8.22
C TYR A 222 -17.94 5.72 -7.30
N ALA A 223 -17.54 4.79 -6.46
CA ALA A 223 -16.39 4.93 -5.58
C ALA A 223 -15.47 3.73 -5.64
N ARG A 224 -14.17 3.98 -5.59
CA ARG A 224 -13.11 2.96 -5.54
C ARG A 224 -11.99 3.44 -4.63
N LEU A 225 -11.43 2.49 -3.92
CA LEU A 225 -10.20 2.63 -3.18
C LEU A 225 -9.25 1.54 -3.66
N VAL A 226 -8.02 1.90 -3.96
CA VAL A 226 -6.92 0.99 -4.27
C VAL A 226 -5.78 1.26 -3.31
N TYR A 227 -5.00 0.25 -2.99
CA TYR A 227 -3.99 0.30 -1.95
C TYR A 227 -2.76 -0.50 -2.35
N VAL A 228 -1.58 0.05 -2.08
CA VAL A 228 -0.28 -0.61 -2.22
C VAL A 228 0.61 -0.18 -1.06
N ARG A 229 1.35 -1.12 -0.49
CA ARG A 229 2.33 -0.88 0.57
C ARG A 229 3.72 -1.39 0.18
N TYR A 230 4.72 -0.61 0.50
CA TYR A 230 6.13 -0.99 0.41
C TYR A 230 6.83 -0.72 1.75
N ALA A 231 7.10 -1.76 2.53
CA ALA A 231 7.60 -1.66 3.91
C ALA A 231 6.62 -0.86 4.80
N ASP A 232 7.07 0.26 5.35
CA ASP A 232 6.29 1.20 6.17
C ASP A 232 5.59 2.30 5.35
N ASP A 233 5.99 2.51 4.10
CA ASP A 233 5.34 3.43 3.17
C ASP A 233 4.12 2.79 2.51
N TRP A 234 3.01 3.51 2.45
CA TRP A 234 1.81 3.05 1.76
C TRP A 234 1.14 4.17 0.95
N LEU A 235 0.47 3.76 -0.10
CA LEU A 235 -0.23 4.65 -1.01
C LEU A 235 -1.65 4.14 -1.25
N CYS A 236 -2.63 5.03 -1.09
CA CYS A 236 -4.00 4.78 -1.52
C CYS A 236 -4.36 5.67 -2.69
N GLY A 237 -5.09 5.10 -3.65
CA GLY A 237 -5.73 5.84 -4.73
C GLY A 237 -7.24 5.83 -4.55
N VAL A 238 -7.85 7.02 -4.53
CA VAL A 238 -9.28 7.19 -4.25
C VAL A 238 -10.02 7.76 -5.45
N ILE A 239 -11.08 7.08 -5.83
CA ILE A 239 -12.13 7.60 -6.71
C ILE A 239 -13.32 7.90 -5.80
N GLY A 240 -13.51 9.16 -5.47
CA GLY A 240 -14.51 9.65 -4.51
C GLY A 240 -14.33 11.14 -4.25
N SER A 241 -14.95 11.63 -3.20
CA SER A 241 -14.81 13.02 -2.75
C SER A 241 -13.53 13.24 -1.93
N LYS A 242 -13.18 14.51 -1.70
CA LYS A 242 -12.07 14.87 -0.79
C LYS A 242 -12.43 14.56 0.67
N GLU A 243 -13.70 14.62 1.01
CA GLU A 243 -14.25 14.26 2.32
C GLU A 243 -14.06 12.76 2.59
N ASP A 244 -14.27 11.90 1.57
CA ASP A 244 -13.98 10.48 1.66
C ASP A 244 -12.50 10.23 1.98
N CYS A 245 -11.58 10.98 1.35
CA CYS A 245 -10.15 10.85 1.62
C CYS A 245 -9.79 11.22 3.05
N LYS A 246 -10.38 12.30 3.59
CA LYS A 246 -10.17 12.71 4.98
C LYS A 246 -10.69 11.64 5.94
N LYS A 247 -11.85 11.07 5.66
CA LYS A 247 -12.42 9.99 6.47
C LYS A 247 -11.53 8.74 6.44
N ILE A 248 -11.09 8.31 5.26
CA ILE A 248 -10.17 7.16 5.10
C ILE A 248 -8.90 7.39 5.92
N LYS A 249 -8.29 8.58 5.81
CA LYS A 249 -7.08 8.92 6.57
C LYS A 249 -7.30 8.81 8.08
N GLU A 250 -8.42 9.32 8.57
CA GLU A 250 -8.74 9.28 10.00
C GLU A 250 -9.05 7.85 10.48
N ASP A 251 -9.80 7.07 9.72
CA ASP A 251 -10.10 5.68 10.03
C ASP A 251 -8.81 4.83 10.09
N PHE A 252 -7.87 5.05 9.18
CA PHE A 252 -6.57 4.37 9.17
C PHE A 252 -5.69 4.80 10.34
N LYS A 253 -5.68 6.08 10.68
CA LYS A 253 -4.98 6.62 11.87
C LYS A 253 -5.49 5.96 13.15
N ASN A 254 -6.81 5.88 13.30
CA ASN A 254 -7.44 5.26 14.47
C ASN A 254 -7.11 3.77 14.56
N PHE A 255 -7.20 3.03 13.46
CA PHE A 255 -6.82 1.61 13.43
C PHE A 255 -5.36 1.39 13.84
N LEU A 256 -4.43 2.14 13.25
CA LEU A 256 -3.00 2.02 13.57
C LEU A 256 -2.74 2.32 15.05
N LYS A 257 -3.39 3.35 15.60
CA LYS A 257 -3.23 3.74 17.00
C LYS A 257 -3.82 2.71 17.96
N GLU A 258 -5.06 2.27 17.72
CA GLU A 258 -5.80 1.41 18.65
C GLU A 258 -5.36 -0.05 18.59
N GLN A 259 -5.13 -0.58 17.38
CA GLN A 259 -4.83 -1.99 17.18
C GLN A 259 -3.34 -2.29 17.15
N LEU A 260 -2.54 -1.37 16.63
CA LEU A 260 -1.10 -1.57 16.45
C LEU A 260 -0.23 -0.63 17.29
N GLN A 261 -0.83 0.28 18.05
CA GLN A 261 -0.11 1.25 18.88
C GLN A 261 0.95 2.04 18.09
N LEU A 262 0.61 2.36 16.83
CA LEU A 262 1.44 3.11 15.91
C LEU A 262 0.82 4.48 15.62
N GLU A 263 1.68 5.46 15.35
CA GLU A 263 1.25 6.81 14.97
C GLU A 263 1.56 7.09 13.50
N LEU A 264 0.61 7.70 12.78
CA LEU A 264 0.89 8.26 11.46
C LEU A 264 1.75 9.53 11.59
N SER A 265 2.68 9.70 10.68
CA SER A 265 3.41 10.95 10.52
C SER A 265 2.49 11.99 9.86
N GLU A 266 1.94 12.92 10.63
CA GLU A 266 1.01 13.94 10.09
C GLU A 266 1.68 14.85 9.03
N GLU A 267 2.97 15.14 9.20
CA GLU A 267 3.76 15.93 8.27
C GLU A 267 3.95 15.26 6.90
N LYS A 268 3.99 13.92 6.88
CA LYS A 268 4.24 13.15 5.67
C LYS A 268 2.99 12.44 5.13
N THR A 269 1.88 12.45 5.88
CA THR A 269 0.63 11.86 5.43
C THR A 269 -0.21 12.92 4.72
N LEU A 270 -0.13 12.93 3.40
CA LEU A 270 -0.72 13.95 2.52
C LEU A 270 -1.94 13.40 1.76
N ILE A 271 -2.82 14.32 1.33
CA ILE A 271 -3.93 14.05 0.41
C ILE A 271 -3.78 14.94 -0.81
#